data_f9dd7dae5ba8b101da54aa6e866772f7
#
_entry.id   f9dd7dae5ba8b101da54aa6e866772f7
#
_cell.length_a   1.000
_cell.length_b   1.000
_cell.length_c   1.000
_cell.angle_alpha   90.00
_cell.angle_beta   90.00
_cell.angle_gamma   90.00
#
_symmetry.space_group_name_H-M   'P 1'
#
loop_
_entity.id
_entity.type
_entity.pdbx_description
1 polymer ?
#
loop_
_entity_poly.entity_id
_entity_poly.type
_entity_poly.pdbx_seq_one_letter_code
_entity_poly.pdbx_strand_id
1 'polypeptide(L)'
;VNNFQTDKNRFTFGENWARFLRVLNEDRILQAEESLKTMLRVNTLQGHSFLDAGSGSGLFSLAAARLGAARIHSFDYDSRSVACTAELKRRFFPEHMSWTVEQGSVLDKEYLAGL
;
A
#
# COMPACT_ATOMS: atom_id res chain seq x y z
N VAL A 1 18.70 -7.87 -21.82
CA VAL A 1 17.34 -8.21 -21.43
C VAL A 1 16.37 -7.52 -22.35
N ASN A 2 15.41 -8.22 -22.79
CA ASN A 2 14.47 -7.72 -23.78
C ASN A 2 13.19 -7.17 -23.11
N ASN A 3 12.55 -6.28 -23.84
CA ASN A 3 11.32 -5.64 -23.35
C ASN A 3 10.17 -6.64 -23.20
N PHE A 4 10.18 -7.69 -24.01
CA PHE A 4 9.15 -8.73 -23.94
C PHE A 4 9.11 -9.39 -22.56
N GLN A 5 10.27 -9.71 -22.01
CA GLN A 5 10.38 -10.32 -20.68
C GLN A 5 9.81 -9.37 -19.62
N THR A 6 10.16 -8.10 -19.69
CA THR A 6 9.70 -7.08 -18.75
C THR A 6 8.18 -6.93 -18.82
N ASP A 7 7.62 -6.86 -20.03
CA ASP A 7 6.19 -6.71 -20.21
C ASP A 7 5.42 -7.90 -19.67
N LYS A 8 5.95 -9.11 -19.89
CA LYS A 8 5.35 -10.32 -19.38
C LYS A 8 5.31 -10.34 -17.86
N ASN A 9 6.39 -9.89 -17.21
CA ASN A 9 6.45 -9.81 -15.76
C ASN A 9 5.44 -8.80 -15.23
N ARG A 10 5.31 -7.66 -15.88
CA ARG A 10 4.35 -6.63 -15.47
C ARG A 10 2.92 -7.13 -15.57
N PHE A 11 2.60 -7.85 -16.61
CA PHE A 11 1.27 -8.44 -16.78
C PHE A 11 0.98 -9.44 -15.65
N THR A 12 1.96 -10.28 -15.30
CA THR A 12 1.83 -11.24 -14.21
C THR A 12 1.58 -10.55 -12.88
N PHE A 13 2.27 -9.44 -12.61
CA PHE A 13 2.03 -8.66 -11.39
C PHE A 13 0.60 -8.15 -11.34
N GLY A 14 0.07 -7.65 -12.45
CA GLY A 14 -1.31 -7.19 -12.50
C GLY A 14 -2.30 -8.29 -12.15
N GLU A 15 -2.09 -9.49 -12.69
CA GLU A 15 -2.93 -10.64 -12.38
C GLU A 15 -2.80 -11.04 -10.91
N ASN A 16 -1.59 -10.97 -10.35
CA ASN A 16 -1.36 -11.31 -8.96
C ASN A 16 -2.12 -10.37 -8.03
N TRP A 17 -2.15 -9.08 -8.33
CA TRP A 17 -2.90 -8.12 -7.51
C TRP A 17 -4.40 -8.38 -7.59
N ALA A 18 -4.93 -8.73 -8.78
CA ALA A 18 -6.34 -9.08 -8.91
C ALA A 18 -6.68 -10.31 -8.08
N ARG A 19 -5.81 -11.33 -8.10
CA ARG A 19 -5.98 -12.53 -7.28
C ARG A 19 -5.92 -12.18 -5.79
N PHE A 20 -4.95 -11.34 -5.40
CA PHE A 20 -4.82 -10.88 -4.03
C PHE A 20 -6.12 -10.26 -3.53
N LEU A 21 -6.70 -9.37 -4.33
CA LEU A 21 -7.95 -8.70 -3.96
C LEU A 21 -9.11 -9.67 -3.79
N ARG A 22 -9.14 -10.74 -4.59
CA ARG A 22 -10.21 -11.74 -4.49
C ARG A 22 -10.12 -12.61 -3.25
N VAL A 23 -8.89 -12.87 -2.78
CA VAL A 23 -8.69 -13.77 -1.64
C VAL A 23 -8.46 -13.04 -0.33
N LEU A 24 -8.43 -11.71 -0.36
CA LEU A 24 -8.25 -10.92 0.84
C LEU A 24 -9.45 -11.10 1.76
N ASN A 25 -9.18 -11.35 3.04
CA ASN A 25 -10.22 -11.50 4.05
C ASN A 25 -9.78 -10.83 5.34
N GLU A 26 -10.69 -10.81 6.30
CA GLU A 26 -10.46 -10.15 7.59
C GLU A 26 -9.26 -10.74 8.33
N ASP A 27 -9.09 -12.05 8.29
CA ASP A 27 -7.96 -12.68 8.97
C ASP A 27 -6.62 -12.20 8.44
N ARG A 28 -6.50 -12.03 7.13
CA ARG A 28 -5.26 -11.54 6.52
C ARG A 28 -5.01 -10.09 6.89
N ILE A 29 -6.06 -9.30 6.97
CA ILE A 29 -5.94 -7.90 7.39
C ILE A 29 -5.49 -7.82 8.84
N LEU A 30 -6.08 -8.63 9.71
CA LEU A 30 -5.69 -8.68 11.11
C LEU A 30 -4.24 -9.14 11.29
N GLN A 31 -3.80 -10.12 10.50
CA GLN A 31 -2.41 -10.56 10.52
C GLN A 31 -1.47 -9.43 10.13
N ALA A 32 -1.85 -8.63 9.14
CA ALA A 32 -1.05 -7.48 8.74
C ALA A 32 -0.98 -6.42 9.84
N GLU A 33 -2.08 -6.20 10.56
CA GLU A 33 -2.09 -5.28 11.69
C GLU A 33 -1.12 -5.75 12.77
N GLU A 34 -1.16 -7.05 13.11
CA GLU A 34 -0.27 -7.61 14.12
C GLU A 34 1.20 -7.53 13.69
N SER A 35 1.47 -7.82 12.42
CA SER A 35 2.83 -7.71 11.88
C SER A 35 3.34 -6.27 11.96
N LEU A 36 2.50 -5.31 11.62
CA LEU A 36 2.88 -3.91 11.63
C LEU A 36 3.15 -3.43 13.05
N LYS A 37 2.30 -3.82 14.01
CA LYS A 37 2.51 -3.49 15.42
C LYS A 37 3.84 -4.03 15.92
N THR A 38 4.16 -5.26 15.55
CA THR A 38 5.40 -5.90 15.96
C THR A 38 6.62 -5.21 15.34
N MET A 39 6.56 -4.92 14.05
CA MET A 39 7.66 -4.26 13.35
C MET A 39 7.95 -2.88 13.91
N LEU A 40 6.91 -2.11 14.18
CA LEU A 40 7.04 -0.74 14.64
C LEU A 40 7.10 -0.62 16.16
N ARG A 41 6.88 -1.72 16.88
CA ARG A 41 6.87 -1.76 18.35
C ARG A 41 5.85 -0.79 18.93
N VAL A 42 4.64 -0.82 18.37
CA VAL A 42 3.54 0.03 18.82
C VAL A 42 2.28 -0.82 19.02
N ASN A 43 1.34 -0.31 19.80
CA ASN A 43 0.02 -0.94 19.95
C ASN A 43 -1.02 -0.27 19.08
N THR A 44 -0.77 0.96 18.67
CA THR A 44 -1.68 1.76 17.86
C THR A 44 -0.88 2.76 17.04
N LEU A 45 -1.47 3.26 15.96
CA LEU A 45 -0.88 4.36 15.19
C LEU A 45 -1.69 5.65 15.34
N GLN A 46 -2.56 5.69 16.32
CA GLN A 46 -3.38 6.86 16.57
C GLN A 46 -2.52 8.11 16.74
N GLY A 47 -2.81 9.15 15.96
CA GLY A 47 -2.04 10.40 15.99
C GLY A 47 -0.74 10.37 15.19
N HIS A 48 -0.40 9.24 14.60
CA HIS A 48 0.85 9.10 13.82
C HIS A 48 0.58 9.18 12.32
N SER A 49 1.59 9.62 11.58
CA SER A 49 1.61 9.54 10.13
C SER A 49 2.33 8.27 9.70
N PHE A 50 1.89 7.67 8.61
CA PHE A 50 2.47 6.44 8.08
C PHE A 50 2.83 6.63 6.61
N LEU A 51 4.09 6.40 6.28
CA LEU A 51 4.59 6.45 4.90
C LEU A 51 4.85 5.02 4.42
N ASP A 52 4.18 4.64 3.35
CA ASP A 52 4.33 3.31 2.76
C ASP A 52 5.03 3.44 1.41
N ALA A 53 6.34 3.40 1.44
CA ALA A 53 7.19 3.49 0.26
C ALA A 53 7.26 2.12 -0.41
N GLY A 54 6.78 2.03 -1.66
CA GLY A 54 6.65 0.74 -2.32
C GLY A 54 5.47 -0.04 -1.77
N SER A 55 4.28 0.54 -1.85
CA SER A 55 3.09 0.02 -1.17
C SER A 55 2.63 -1.36 -1.65
N GLY A 56 3.00 -1.76 -2.86
CA GLY A 56 2.62 -3.07 -3.40
C GLY A 56 1.11 -3.25 -3.41
N SER A 57 0.63 -4.25 -2.68
CA SER A 57 -0.81 -4.51 -2.59
C SER A 57 -1.55 -3.45 -1.79
N GLY A 58 -0.85 -2.69 -0.94
CA GLY A 58 -1.46 -1.73 -0.04
C GLY A 58 -1.90 -2.31 1.29
N LEU A 59 -1.59 -3.58 1.54
CA LEU A 59 -2.08 -4.26 2.75
C LEU A 59 -1.59 -3.58 4.03
N PHE A 60 -0.31 -3.17 4.08
CA PHE A 60 0.21 -2.49 5.27
C PHE A 60 -0.35 -1.08 5.42
N SER A 61 -0.64 -0.39 4.32
CA SER A 61 -1.34 0.90 4.38
C SER A 61 -2.73 0.72 4.97
N LEU A 62 -3.45 -0.31 4.55
CA LEU A 62 -4.76 -0.63 5.11
C LEU A 62 -4.64 -0.96 6.60
N ALA A 63 -3.63 -1.76 6.97
CA ALA A 63 -3.39 -2.08 8.38
C ALA A 63 -3.13 -0.82 9.19
N ALA A 64 -2.33 0.11 8.66
CA ALA A 64 -2.05 1.37 9.33
C ALA A 64 -3.33 2.20 9.52
N ALA A 65 -4.21 2.22 8.52
CA ALA A 65 -5.49 2.92 8.64
C ALA A 65 -6.33 2.33 9.75
N ARG A 66 -6.38 1.00 9.84
CA ARG A 66 -7.16 0.30 10.87
C ARG A 66 -6.56 0.47 12.26
N LEU A 67 -5.25 0.69 12.34
CA LEU A 67 -4.58 1.01 13.61
C LEU A 67 -4.72 2.48 14.00
N GLY A 68 -5.42 3.27 13.20
CA GLY A 68 -5.78 4.63 13.56
C GLY A 68 -4.83 5.69 13.06
N ALA A 69 -3.95 5.40 12.11
CA ALA A 69 -3.03 6.41 11.57
C ALA A 69 -3.80 7.65 11.13
N ALA A 70 -3.31 8.81 11.56
CA ALA A 70 -3.95 10.08 11.26
C ALA A 70 -3.73 10.49 9.80
N ARG A 71 -2.61 10.11 9.22
CA ARG A 71 -2.27 10.43 7.86
C ARG A 71 -1.49 9.27 7.25
N ILE A 72 -1.85 8.88 6.04
CA ILE A 72 -1.17 7.80 5.31
C ILE A 72 -0.81 8.31 3.94
N HIS A 73 0.43 8.06 3.55
CA HIS A 73 0.89 8.35 2.20
C HIS A 73 1.48 7.06 1.62
N SER A 74 0.81 6.51 0.62
CA SER A 74 1.22 5.28 -0.05
C SER A 74 1.69 5.61 -1.44
N PHE A 75 2.86 5.14 -1.82
CA PHE A 75 3.29 5.30 -3.20
C PHE A 75 4.04 4.06 -3.66
N ASP A 76 4.04 3.86 -4.97
CA ASP A 76 4.75 2.76 -5.60
C ASP A 76 5.17 3.19 -6.99
N TYR A 77 6.27 2.64 -7.45
CA TYR A 77 6.75 2.89 -8.81
C TYR A 77 5.82 2.26 -9.85
N ASP A 78 5.25 1.09 -9.53
CA ASP A 78 4.39 0.34 -10.43
C ASP A 78 2.94 0.84 -10.34
N SER A 79 2.41 1.28 -11.48
CA SER A 79 1.05 1.81 -11.54
C SER A 79 -0.02 0.79 -11.15
N ARG A 80 0.25 -0.51 -11.33
CA ARG A 80 -0.70 -1.56 -10.94
C ARG A 80 -0.73 -1.74 -9.43
N SER A 81 0.41 -1.60 -8.78
CA SER A 81 0.46 -1.58 -7.32
C SER A 81 -0.30 -0.38 -6.77
N VAL A 82 -0.14 0.78 -7.39
CA VAL A 82 -0.89 1.98 -7.03
C VAL A 82 -2.40 1.71 -7.16
N ALA A 83 -2.82 1.09 -8.27
CA ALA A 83 -4.23 0.77 -8.48
C ALA A 83 -4.75 -0.20 -7.43
N CYS A 84 -3.95 -1.20 -7.04
CA CYS A 84 -4.35 -2.15 -6.01
C CYS A 84 -4.53 -1.46 -4.66
N THR A 85 -3.57 -0.62 -4.28
CA THR A 85 -3.65 0.14 -3.03
C THR A 85 -4.87 1.05 -3.03
N ALA A 86 -5.14 1.74 -4.14
CA ALA A 86 -6.31 2.61 -4.26
C ALA A 86 -7.61 1.81 -4.12
N GLU A 87 -7.64 0.58 -4.65
CA GLU A 87 -8.81 -0.27 -4.53
C GLU A 87 -9.04 -0.71 -3.09
N LEU A 88 -7.98 -1.02 -2.34
CA LEU A 88 -8.11 -1.32 -0.91
C LEU A 88 -8.70 -0.14 -0.15
N LYS A 89 -8.19 1.06 -0.43
CA LYS A 89 -8.72 2.27 0.21
C LYS A 89 -10.21 2.41 -0.09
N ARG A 90 -10.59 2.25 -1.35
CA ARG A 90 -11.99 2.38 -1.77
C ARG A 90 -12.89 1.38 -1.06
N ARG A 91 -12.43 0.13 -0.92
CA ARG A 91 -13.26 -0.93 -0.33
C ARG A 91 -13.40 -0.83 1.18
N PHE A 92 -12.33 -0.41 1.86
CA PHE A 92 -12.28 -0.52 3.33
C PHE A 92 -12.26 0.82 4.04
N PHE A 93 -11.75 1.88 3.40
CA PHE A 93 -11.69 3.20 4.03
C PHE A 93 -11.93 4.32 3.01
N PRO A 94 -13.09 4.32 2.32
CA PRO A 94 -13.35 5.33 1.30
C PRO A 94 -13.41 6.74 1.89
N GLU A 95 -13.70 6.85 3.19
CA GLU A 95 -13.87 8.14 3.87
C GLU A 95 -12.63 8.57 4.64
N HIS A 96 -11.52 7.84 4.53
CA HIS A 96 -10.28 8.24 5.19
C HIS A 96 -9.61 9.35 4.36
N MET A 97 -9.94 10.59 4.71
CA MET A 97 -9.56 11.77 3.94
C MET A 97 -8.05 12.01 3.87
N SER A 98 -7.30 11.47 4.82
CA SER A 98 -5.86 11.70 4.91
C SER A 98 -5.04 10.54 4.37
N TRP A 99 -5.61 9.71 3.52
CA TRP A 99 -4.88 8.61 2.88
C TRP A 99 -4.68 8.95 1.40
N THR A 100 -3.43 9.30 1.05
CA THR A 100 -3.02 9.61 -0.32
C THR A 100 -2.38 8.38 -0.94
N VAL A 101 -2.77 8.07 -2.17
CA VAL A 101 -2.21 6.95 -2.94
C VAL A 101 -1.76 7.51 -4.28
N GLU A 102 -0.46 7.37 -4.59
CA GLU A 102 0.04 7.91 -5.84
C GLU A 102 1.25 7.13 -6.36
N GLN A 103 1.57 7.33 -7.62
CA GLN A 103 2.76 6.76 -8.23
C GLN A 103 3.96 7.61 -7.86
N GLY A 104 5.05 6.98 -7.45
CA GLY A 104 6.27 7.67 -7.09
C GLY A 104 7.40 6.69 -6.93
N SER A 105 8.63 7.20 -6.83
CA SER A 105 9.82 6.37 -6.73
C SER A 105 10.70 6.82 -5.57
N VAL A 106 11.23 5.83 -4.84
CA VAL A 106 12.23 6.09 -3.78
C VAL A 106 13.54 6.64 -4.36
N LEU A 107 13.72 6.53 -5.68
CA LEU A 107 14.90 7.06 -6.35
C LEU A 107 14.73 8.51 -6.78
N ASP A 108 13.54 9.07 -6.67
CA ASP A 108 13.25 10.45 -7.07
C ASP A 108 13.37 11.37 -5.87
N LYS A 109 14.50 12.07 -5.79
CA LYS A 109 14.81 12.93 -4.65
C LYS A 109 13.84 14.12 -4.55
N GLU A 110 13.41 14.66 -5.69
CA GLU A 110 12.48 15.79 -5.68
C GLU A 110 11.11 15.35 -5.14
N TYR A 111 10.66 14.17 -5.57
CA TYR A 111 9.41 13.61 -5.07
C TYR A 111 9.47 13.41 -3.56
N LEU A 112 10.55 12.79 -3.08
CA LEU A 112 10.70 12.52 -1.64
C LEU A 112 10.77 13.79 -0.83
N ALA A 113 11.41 14.82 -1.35
CA ALA A 113 11.54 16.09 -0.63
C ALA A 113 10.19 16.79 -0.48
N GLY A 114 9.21 16.50 -1.34
CA GLY A 114 7.89 17.10 -1.29
C GLY A 114 6.89 16.38 -0.37
N LEU A 115 7.29 15.25 0.18
CA LEU A 115 6.36 14.48 1.04
C LEU A 115 6.16 15.11 2.42
#